data_11327601a7175543a894a8016761b826
#
_entry.id   11327601a7175543a894a8016761b826
#
_cell.length_a   1.000
_cell.length_b   1.000
_cell.length_c   1.000
_cell.angle_alpha   90.00
_cell.angle_beta   90.00
_cell.angle_gamma   90.00
#
_symmetry.space_group_name_H-M   'P 1'
#
loop_
_entity.id
_entity.type
_entity.pdbx_description
1 polymer ?
#
loop_
_entity_poly.entity_id
_entity_poly.type
_entity_poly.pdbx_seq_one_letter_code
_entity_poly.pdbx_strand_id
1 'polypeptide(L)'
;MSTSRFDSPEASIAYMKTVAVGRSGFSTWLDVEPITVWEGQSELLLQLRPEMTQHHGFAHGAIVGLMADNACAWAGASVAGDVVTGGYTIDFLRPAKGERLRAKGSVIKAGKRQVVVRADVWAESDGATPVHVAAAQATIVPTGIVP
;
A
#
# COMPACT_ATOMS: atom_id res chain seq x y z
N MET A 1 18.94 1.53 16.33
CA MET A 1 18.74 0.19 15.75
C MET A 1 17.57 0.27 14.78
N SER A 2 17.73 -0.34 13.60
CA SER A 2 16.62 -0.47 12.66
C SER A 2 15.48 -1.30 13.27
N THR A 3 14.23 -0.86 13.09
CA THR A 3 13.04 -1.63 13.46
C THR A 3 12.56 -2.52 12.32
N SER A 4 13.19 -2.44 11.15
CA SER A 4 12.82 -3.21 9.97
C SER A 4 13.13 -4.70 10.13
N ARG A 5 12.29 -5.54 9.52
CA ARG A 5 12.50 -6.99 9.39
C ARG A 5 13.34 -7.37 8.16
N PHE A 6 13.72 -6.40 7.38
CA PHE A 6 14.60 -6.56 6.22
C PHE A 6 16.01 -6.08 6.54
N ASP A 7 17.00 -6.62 5.85
CA ASP A 7 18.41 -6.29 6.07
C ASP A 7 18.77 -4.89 5.53
N SER A 8 18.07 -4.43 4.51
CA SER A 8 18.24 -3.09 3.93
C SER A 8 16.97 -2.63 3.19
N PRO A 9 16.85 -1.31 2.90
CA PRO A 9 15.76 -0.80 2.06
C PRO A 9 15.70 -1.47 0.69
N GLU A 10 16.85 -1.75 0.06
CA GLU A 10 16.93 -2.42 -1.24
C GLU A 10 16.45 -3.88 -1.16
N ALA A 11 16.84 -4.59 -0.10
CA ALA A 11 16.38 -5.97 0.14
C ALA A 11 14.86 -6.02 0.34
N SER A 12 14.28 -5.04 1.02
CA SER A 12 12.83 -4.96 1.19
C SER A 12 12.09 -4.78 -0.13
N ILE A 13 12.58 -3.89 -0.99
CA ILE A 13 12.00 -3.66 -2.32
C ILE A 13 12.13 -4.89 -3.21
N ALA A 14 13.29 -5.55 -3.20
CA ALA A 14 13.49 -6.80 -3.93
C ALA A 14 12.50 -7.89 -3.46
N TYR A 15 12.29 -8.03 -2.15
CA TYR A 15 11.29 -8.94 -1.59
C TYR A 15 9.86 -8.58 -2.04
N MET A 16 9.47 -7.31 -1.96
CA MET A 16 8.14 -6.88 -2.39
C MET A 16 7.90 -7.20 -3.86
N LYS A 17 8.87 -6.94 -4.73
CA LYS A 17 8.75 -7.24 -6.16
C LYS A 17 8.65 -8.73 -6.47
N THR A 18 9.42 -9.56 -5.78
CA THR A 18 9.47 -11.00 -6.05
C THR A 18 8.40 -11.81 -5.34
N VAL A 19 7.99 -11.40 -4.16
CA VAL A 19 7.05 -12.15 -3.31
C VAL A 19 5.69 -11.47 -3.25
N ALA A 20 5.60 -10.26 -2.69
CA ALA A 20 4.31 -9.61 -2.47
C ALA A 20 3.57 -9.27 -3.78
N VAL A 21 4.30 -8.83 -4.79
CA VAL A 21 3.76 -8.57 -6.13
C VAL A 21 3.90 -9.81 -7.00
N GLY A 22 5.11 -10.34 -7.15
CA GLY A 22 5.44 -11.36 -8.14
C GLY A 22 4.75 -12.71 -7.92
N ARG A 23 4.39 -13.07 -6.69
CA ARG A 23 3.62 -14.28 -6.37
C ARG A 23 2.12 -14.05 -6.25
N SER A 24 1.67 -12.81 -6.34
CA SER A 24 0.25 -12.45 -6.34
C SER A 24 -0.21 -12.22 -7.78
N GLY A 25 -1.08 -13.08 -8.30
CA GLY A 25 -1.65 -12.90 -9.63
C GLY A 25 -2.36 -11.55 -9.80
N PHE A 26 -3.07 -11.12 -8.77
CA PHE A 26 -3.78 -9.83 -8.77
C PHE A 26 -2.82 -8.64 -8.76
N SER A 27 -1.81 -8.64 -7.88
CA SER A 27 -0.83 -7.55 -7.82
C SER A 27 0.04 -7.49 -9.08
N THR A 28 0.37 -8.65 -9.68
CA THR A 28 1.09 -8.72 -10.96
C THR A 28 0.24 -8.15 -12.10
N TRP A 29 -1.06 -8.49 -12.14
CA TRP A 29 -1.98 -7.93 -13.14
C TRP A 29 -2.13 -6.42 -13.00
N LEU A 30 -2.21 -5.91 -11.76
CA LEU A 30 -2.27 -4.47 -11.48
C LEU A 30 -0.96 -3.74 -11.81
N ASP A 31 0.16 -4.43 -11.74
CA ASP A 31 1.51 -3.87 -11.89
C ASP A 31 1.82 -2.80 -10.83
N VAL A 32 1.51 -3.12 -9.58
CA VAL A 32 1.81 -2.23 -8.44
C VAL A 32 3.31 -2.16 -8.23
N GLU A 33 3.85 -0.95 -8.18
CA GLU A 33 5.27 -0.68 -7.98
C GLU A 33 5.58 -0.32 -6.53
N PRO A 34 6.37 -1.14 -5.78
CA PRO A 34 6.87 -0.74 -4.48
C PRO A 34 8.01 0.29 -4.64
N ILE A 35 7.86 1.42 -3.97
CA ILE A 35 8.85 2.52 -3.96
C ILE A 35 9.66 2.49 -2.66
N THR A 36 8.97 2.37 -1.51
CA THR A 36 9.60 2.29 -0.19
C THR A 36 8.85 1.27 0.67
N VAL A 37 9.58 0.41 1.38
CA VAL A 37 9.04 -0.46 2.43
C VAL A 37 10.10 -0.61 3.50
N TRP A 38 10.13 0.30 4.48
CA TRP A 38 11.20 0.35 5.45
C TRP A 38 10.77 1.01 6.76
N GLU A 39 11.16 0.41 7.89
CA GLU A 39 10.96 0.97 9.25
C GLU A 39 9.56 1.52 9.53
N GLY A 40 8.54 0.75 9.19
CA GLY A 40 7.15 1.11 9.42
C GLY A 40 6.58 2.10 8.42
N GLN A 41 7.28 2.35 7.31
CA GLN A 41 6.83 3.21 6.22
C GLN A 41 6.69 2.41 4.94
N SER A 42 5.75 2.79 4.12
CA SER A 42 5.60 2.27 2.76
C SER A 42 5.23 3.37 1.79
N GLU A 43 5.62 3.18 0.55
CA GLU A 43 5.17 3.98 -0.59
C GLU A 43 5.04 3.07 -1.80
N LEU A 44 3.92 3.18 -2.50
CA LEU A 44 3.65 2.39 -3.70
C LEU A 44 2.94 3.23 -4.76
N LEU A 45 3.12 2.83 -6.01
CA LEU A 45 2.62 3.53 -7.18
C LEU A 45 1.85 2.56 -8.09
N LEU A 46 0.76 3.03 -8.67
CA LEU A 46 -0.04 2.29 -9.63
C LEU A 46 -0.38 3.20 -10.82
N GLN A 47 0.03 2.81 -12.02
CA GLN A 47 -0.44 3.47 -13.24
C GLN A 47 -1.90 3.08 -13.50
N LEU A 48 -2.77 4.07 -13.66
CA LEU A 48 -4.18 3.84 -13.94
C LEU A 48 -4.40 3.44 -15.40
N ARG A 49 -5.25 2.46 -15.60
CA ARG A 49 -5.69 1.98 -16.90
C ARG A 49 -7.22 2.07 -16.98
N PRO A 50 -7.82 2.14 -18.18
CA PRO A 50 -9.29 2.25 -18.34
C PRO A 50 -10.08 1.21 -17.58
N GLU A 51 -9.62 -0.05 -17.51
CA GLU A 51 -10.27 -1.15 -16.79
C GLU A 51 -10.27 -1.01 -15.26
N MET A 52 -9.52 -0.06 -14.71
CA MET A 52 -9.50 0.27 -13.28
C MET A 52 -10.45 1.43 -12.93
N THR A 53 -11.13 1.98 -13.91
CA THR A 53 -12.04 3.12 -13.73
C THR A 53 -13.48 2.67 -13.59
N GLN A 54 -14.27 3.47 -12.90
CA GLN A 54 -15.71 3.32 -12.83
C GLN A 54 -16.40 4.17 -13.91
N HIS A 55 -17.75 4.11 -14.01
CA HIS A 55 -18.52 4.74 -15.08
C HIS A 55 -18.43 6.28 -15.16
N HIS A 56 -17.95 6.97 -14.11
CA HIS A 56 -17.68 8.41 -14.15
C HIS A 56 -16.28 8.75 -14.67
N GLY A 57 -15.45 7.75 -15.04
CA GLY A 57 -14.14 7.94 -15.64
C GLY A 57 -12.99 8.20 -14.68
N PHE A 58 -13.18 8.06 -13.37
CA PHE A 58 -12.11 8.07 -12.39
C PHE A 58 -11.90 6.69 -11.74
N ALA A 59 -10.81 6.50 -11.01
CA ALA A 59 -10.45 5.21 -10.42
C ALA A 59 -11.60 4.65 -9.58
N HIS A 60 -11.88 3.36 -9.76
CA HIS A 60 -12.88 2.66 -8.96
C HIS A 60 -12.47 2.66 -7.49
N GLY A 61 -13.43 2.84 -6.57
CA GLY A 61 -13.17 2.82 -5.13
C GLY A 61 -12.47 1.55 -4.65
N ALA A 62 -12.71 0.40 -5.30
CA ALA A 62 -12.01 -0.85 -5.01
C ALA A 62 -10.51 -0.76 -5.31
N ILE A 63 -10.10 -0.03 -6.34
CA ILE A 63 -8.68 0.19 -6.67
C ILE A 63 -8.04 1.16 -5.68
N VAL A 64 -8.74 2.23 -5.32
CA VAL A 64 -8.26 3.16 -4.29
C VAL A 64 -8.12 2.46 -2.93
N GLY A 65 -9.10 1.64 -2.56
CA GLY A 65 -9.08 0.83 -1.34
C GLY A 65 -7.94 -0.18 -1.31
N LEU A 66 -7.67 -0.85 -2.43
CA LEU A 66 -6.54 -1.76 -2.57
C LEU A 66 -5.21 -1.03 -2.34
N MET A 67 -5.04 0.16 -2.88
CA MET A 67 -3.82 0.95 -2.69
C MET A 67 -3.61 1.31 -1.21
N ALA A 68 -4.68 1.71 -0.52
CA ALA A 68 -4.63 1.98 0.92
C ALA A 68 -4.32 0.71 1.73
N ASP A 69 -4.96 -0.42 1.41
CA ASP A 69 -4.74 -1.71 2.07
C ASP A 69 -3.30 -2.18 1.89
N ASN A 70 -2.80 -2.19 0.66
CA ASN A 70 -1.41 -2.59 0.38
C ASN A 70 -0.40 -1.68 1.09
N ALA A 71 -0.64 -0.37 1.12
CA ALA A 71 0.23 0.56 1.83
C ALA A 71 0.29 0.23 3.34
N CYS A 72 -0.86 -0.06 3.95
CA CYS A 72 -0.92 -0.47 5.35
C CYS A 72 -0.22 -1.82 5.58
N ALA A 73 -0.51 -2.83 4.76
CA ALA A 73 0.05 -4.16 4.89
C ALA A 73 1.58 -4.14 4.72
N TRP A 74 2.09 -3.41 3.74
CA TRP A 74 3.54 -3.35 3.48
C TRP A 74 4.30 -2.56 4.54
N ALA A 75 3.73 -1.45 5.04
CA ALA A 75 4.30 -0.75 6.19
C ALA A 75 4.35 -1.66 7.42
N GLY A 76 3.26 -2.39 7.70
CA GLY A 76 3.20 -3.38 8.78
C GLY A 76 4.21 -4.51 8.60
N ALA A 77 4.32 -5.05 7.37
CA ALA A 77 5.27 -6.12 7.05
C ALA A 77 6.73 -5.72 7.29
N SER A 78 7.06 -4.45 7.07
CA SER A 78 8.44 -3.96 7.28
C SER A 78 8.91 -4.10 8.73
N VAL A 79 7.98 -4.13 9.70
CA VAL A 79 8.29 -4.24 11.14
C VAL A 79 7.87 -5.58 11.75
N ALA A 80 6.93 -6.31 11.12
CA ALA A 80 6.34 -7.52 11.69
C ALA A 80 6.63 -8.80 10.89
N GLY A 81 7.18 -8.70 9.68
CA GLY A 81 7.40 -9.84 8.79
C GLY A 81 6.15 -10.17 7.96
N ASP A 82 5.87 -11.44 7.74
CA ASP A 82 4.69 -11.83 6.96
C ASP A 82 3.39 -11.47 7.69
N VAL A 83 2.45 -10.88 6.96
CA VAL A 83 1.22 -10.32 7.52
C VAL A 83 0.01 -10.59 6.64
N VAL A 84 -1.17 -10.49 7.25
CA VAL A 84 -2.46 -10.36 6.56
C VAL A 84 -3.21 -9.15 7.10
N THR A 85 -4.09 -8.58 6.31
CA THR A 85 -4.97 -7.50 6.76
C THR A 85 -6.14 -8.09 7.54
N GLY A 86 -6.30 -7.69 8.80
CA GLY A 86 -7.44 -8.07 9.63
C GLY A 86 -8.68 -7.24 9.33
N GLY A 87 -8.49 -5.99 8.94
CA GLY A 87 -9.55 -5.08 8.56
C GLY A 87 -9.04 -3.67 8.37
N TYR A 88 -9.79 -2.86 7.65
CA TYR A 88 -9.50 -1.44 7.53
C TYR A 88 -10.78 -0.62 7.33
N THR A 89 -10.67 0.65 7.69
CA THR A 89 -11.67 1.67 7.37
C THR A 89 -11.05 2.68 6.42
N ILE A 90 -11.84 3.16 5.48
CA ILE A 90 -11.39 4.13 4.48
C ILE A 90 -12.45 5.22 4.29
N ASP A 91 -11.97 6.46 4.16
CA ASP A 91 -12.77 7.58 3.73
C ASP A 91 -12.28 8.06 2.36
N PHE A 92 -13.21 8.11 1.41
CA PHE A 92 -12.96 8.67 0.08
C PHE A 92 -13.22 10.17 0.15
N LEU A 93 -12.18 10.96 -0.07
CA LEU A 93 -12.20 12.40 0.14
C LEU A 93 -12.54 13.18 -1.13
N ARG A 94 -12.08 12.68 -2.28
CA ARG A 94 -12.26 13.28 -3.60
C ARG A 94 -12.25 12.21 -4.68
N PRO A 95 -12.89 12.48 -5.85
CA PRO A 95 -12.75 11.59 -7.01
C PRO A 95 -11.28 11.38 -7.40
N ALA A 96 -10.88 10.14 -7.56
CA ALA A 96 -9.50 9.78 -7.90
C ALA A 96 -9.27 9.91 -9.42
N LYS A 97 -9.17 11.12 -9.90
CA LYS A 97 -8.87 11.47 -11.30
C LYS A 97 -7.38 11.70 -11.46
N GLY A 98 -6.76 11.01 -12.40
CA GLY A 98 -5.34 11.16 -12.68
C GLY A 98 -4.80 10.05 -13.55
N GLU A 99 -3.51 10.10 -13.81
CA GLU A 99 -2.78 9.09 -14.58
C GLU A 99 -2.30 7.94 -13.71
N ARG A 100 -2.12 8.20 -12.39
CA ARG A 100 -1.62 7.21 -11.42
C ARG A 100 -2.13 7.49 -10.02
N LEU A 101 -2.09 6.46 -9.19
CA LEU A 101 -2.32 6.56 -7.75
C LEU A 101 -1.01 6.32 -7.01
N ARG A 102 -0.75 7.14 -5.99
CA ARG A 102 0.33 6.95 -5.02
C ARG A 102 -0.28 6.73 -3.65
N ALA A 103 0.16 5.69 -2.96
CA ALA A 103 -0.23 5.45 -1.57
C ALA A 103 0.99 5.43 -0.66
N LYS A 104 0.83 5.95 0.56
CA LYS A 104 1.84 5.93 1.60
C LYS A 104 1.24 5.39 2.89
N GLY A 105 1.92 4.41 3.49
CA GLY A 105 1.55 3.84 4.77
C GLY A 105 2.54 4.22 5.86
N SER A 106 2.05 4.34 7.09
CA SER A 106 2.87 4.63 8.27
C SER A 106 2.34 3.87 9.48
N VAL A 107 3.20 3.09 10.12
CA VAL A 107 2.85 2.37 11.35
C VAL A 107 2.59 3.38 12.46
N ILE A 108 1.42 3.28 13.07
CA ILE A 108 1.05 4.06 14.27
C ILE A 108 1.59 3.33 15.50
N LYS A 109 1.37 2.01 15.58
CA LYS A 109 1.83 1.17 16.68
C LYS A 109 2.03 -0.27 16.23
N ALA A 110 3.21 -0.81 16.47
CA ALA A 110 3.50 -2.22 16.29
C ALA A 110 3.41 -2.96 17.64
N GLY A 111 2.50 -3.94 17.72
CA GLY A 111 2.35 -4.84 18.84
C GLY A 111 2.64 -6.27 18.45
N LYS A 112 2.68 -7.19 19.42
CA LYS A 112 2.96 -8.62 19.16
C LYS A 112 1.87 -9.31 18.33
N ARG A 113 0.60 -8.92 18.54
CA ARG A 113 -0.56 -9.56 17.92
C ARG A 113 -1.11 -8.81 16.73
N GLN A 114 -0.85 -7.51 16.67
CA GLN A 114 -1.35 -6.65 15.60
C GLN A 114 -0.48 -5.40 15.45
N VAL A 115 -0.50 -4.86 14.24
CA VAL A 115 0.12 -3.59 13.90
C VAL A 115 -0.99 -2.66 13.41
N VAL A 116 -1.10 -1.48 14.00
CA VAL A 116 -2.04 -0.45 13.56
C VAL A 116 -1.31 0.49 12.62
N VAL A 117 -1.86 0.67 11.42
CA VAL A 117 -1.22 1.41 10.34
C VAL A 117 -2.19 2.42 9.74
N ARG A 118 -1.69 3.57 9.37
CA ARG A 118 -2.40 4.61 8.63
C ARG A 118 -1.92 4.64 7.20
N ALA A 119 -2.82 4.93 6.25
CA ALA A 119 -2.45 5.17 4.87
C ALA A 119 -3.21 6.34 4.27
N ASP A 120 -2.57 7.01 3.32
CA ASP A 120 -3.15 8.07 2.51
C ASP A 120 -2.92 7.74 1.03
N VAL A 121 -3.88 8.11 0.18
CA VAL A 121 -3.82 7.88 -1.27
C VAL A 121 -4.00 9.21 -2.00
N TRP A 122 -3.15 9.43 -3.00
CA TRP A 122 -3.20 10.58 -3.90
C TRP A 122 -3.40 10.13 -5.34
N ALA A 123 -4.18 10.91 -6.09
CA ALA A 123 -4.22 10.84 -7.54
C ALA A 123 -3.25 11.87 -8.12
N GLU A 124 -2.44 11.44 -9.06
CA GLU A 124 -1.38 12.24 -9.68
C GLU A 124 -1.53 12.28 -11.19
N SER A 125 -1.17 13.41 -11.78
CA SER A 125 -0.98 13.60 -13.22
C SER A 125 0.22 14.49 -13.45
N ASP A 126 0.92 14.30 -14.57
CA ASP A 126 2.07 15.11 -14.91
C ASP A 126 1.67 16.60 -15.05
N GLY A 127 2.47 17.48 -14.46
CA GLY A 127 2.25 18.92 -14.48
C GLY A 127 1.13 19.43 -13.55
N ALA A 128 0.52 18.56 -12.73
CA ALA A 128 -0.54 18.94 -11.80
C ALA A 128 -0.14 18.64 -10.35
N THR A 129 -0.72 19.39 -9.42
CA THR A 129 -0.58 19.12 -7.98
C THR A 129 -1.29 17.80 -7.62
N PRO A 130 -0.65 16.88 -6.86
CA PRO A 130 -1.31 15.69 -6.37
C PRO A 130 -2.57 15.99 -5.57
N VAL A 131 -3.61 15.20 -5.77
CA VAL A 131 -4.91 15.35 -5.08
C VAL A 131 -5.06 14.24 -4.06
N HIS A 132 -5.23 14.59 -2.78
CA HIS A 132 -5.51 13.66 -1.70
C HIS A 132 -6.92 13.09 -1.85
N VAL A 133 -7.03 11.80 -2.17
CA VAL A 133 -8.30 11.18 -2.57
C VAL A 133 -8.86 10.21 -1.53
N ALA A 134 -8.02 9.68 -0.64
CA ALA A 134 -8.48 8.78 0.42
C ALA A 134 -7.54 8.78 1.63
N ALA A 135 -8.10 8.51 2.79
CA ALA A 135 -7.40 8.25 4.05
C ALA A 135 -7.96 6.98 4.68
N ALA A 136 -7.08 6.14 5.22
CA ALA A 136 -7.44 4.85 5.79
C ALA A 136 -6.65 4.55 7.06
N GLN A 137 -7.20 3.65 7.88
CA GLN A 137 -6.51 3.04 9.01
C GLN A 137 -6.81 1.54 9.01
N ALA A 138 -5.78 0.73 9.21
CA ALA A 138 -5.89 -0.72 9.15
C ALA A 138 -5.32 -1.38 10.40
N THR A 139 -5.87 -2.55 10.70
CA THR A 139 -5.28 -3.54 11.61
C THR A 139 -4.61 -4.61 10.78
N ILE A 140 -3.30 -4.70 10.89
CA ILE A 140 -2.46 -5.67 10.18
C ILE A 140 -2.04 -6.75 11.18
N VAL A 141 -2.20 -8.01 10.79
CA VAL A 141 -2.00 -9.17 11.69
C VAL A 141 -0.80 -9.98 11.22
N PRO A 142 0.26 -10.08 12.06
CA PRO A 142 1.39 -10.97 11.78
C PRO A 142 0.93 -12.43 11.71
N THR A 143 1.37 -13.18 10.70
CA THR A 143 1.02 -14.59 10.54
C THR A 143 1.91 -15.51 11.36
N GLY A 144 3.08 -15.04 11.79
CA GLY A 144 4.12 -15.86 12.41
C GLY A 144 4.89 -16.72 11.42
N ILE A 145 4.58 -16.64 10.13
CA ILE A 145 5.35 -17.32 9.07
C ILE A 145 6.63 -16.52 8.84
N VAL A 146 7.77 -17.22 8.85
CA VAL A 146 9.06 -16.63 8.46
C VAL A 146 9.16 -16.72 6.94
N PRO A 147 9.40 -15.59 6.24
CA PRO A 147 9.50 -15.58 4.79
C PRO A 147 10.67 -16.40 4.26
#